data_6e8a89cea114f68e791584cd028aec21
#
_entry.id   6e8a89cea114f68e791584cd028aec21
#
_cell.length_a   1.000
_cell.length_b   1.000
_cell.length_c   1.000
_cell.angle_alpha   90.00
_cell.angle_beta   90.00
_cell.angle_gamma   90.00
#
_symmetry.space_group_name_H-M   'P 1'
#
loop_
_entity.id
_entity.type
_entity.pdbx_description
1 polymer ?
#
loop_
_entity_poly.entity_id
_entity_poly.type
_entity_poly.pdbx_seq_one_letter_code
_entity_poly.pdbx_strand_id
1 'polypeptide(L)'
;MNRDFYPQEKELTLIIPFFWKMENQYRTPIQEDGSFSFRFPVYAKLREVSIRNYAEHLYIHPGDSIHVEIDFKDLFHPKVTGDAEKLNQEILAFTESAYYYIQNYSINPNLNIKDFEAELKKEYDFRLERRNEYLTKYKPMGDVTLFTEELLKQDYYYALLSYGNQCQFKTRKEMDRYHKLLPAINKLYNKGILSARLYDIADEVERYIAYGITYKDKKNPSVEEIMSAVGENELNQYIYTKMAVGSLNANDTLALTTRHTQFDSIVKMPHLRAQVMQIYNQTKSYLENPQPVSNNLLYGEFHENSKLKTSMPYMEPVYNILEKHHGKVIYFDFWARWCPPCLAEMEPLKQLRSKYSTKDLVIYSICVSEPKEEWEECLNEYSLKNRGIECIYASDYFGKDNLQKIRKQWKIDRMPYYLLLNRKGQIVDFGTTARPSNPQFISRIEEAVKDSE
;
A
#
# COMPACT_ATOMS: atom_id res chain seq x y z
N MET A 1 -2.36 22.09 -20.61
CA MET A 1 -1.09 21.89 -19.87
C MET A 1 0.00 22.73 -20.54
N ASN A 2 0.66 23.63 -19.80
CA ASN A 2 1.72 24.45 -20.39
C ASN A 2 3.01 23.63 -20.52
N ARG A 3 3.38 23.25 -21.75
CA ARG A 3 4.55 22.39 -22.03
C ARG A 3 5.91 23.06 -21.82
N ASP A 4 5.95 24.40 -21.66
CA ASP A 4 7.21 25.13 -21.48
C ASP A 4 7.94 24.74 -20.19
N PHE A 5 7.22 24.22 -19.19
CA PHE A 5 7.77 23.81 -17.89
C PHE A 5 8.14 22.31 -17.80
N TYR A 6 7.42 21.42 -18.54
CA TYR A 6 7.65 19.97 -18.56
C TYR A 6 7.53 19.37 -19.95
N PRO A 7 8.46 19.68 -20.84
CA PRO A 7 8.40 19.24 -22.25
C PRO A 7 8.54 17.71 -22.41
N GLN A 8 8.97 17.00 -21.36
CA GLN A 8 9.25 15.56 -21.41
C GLN A 8 8.08 14.67 -20.99
N GLU A 9 7.03 15.25 -20.36
CA GLU A 9 5.85 14.48 -19.96
C GLU A 9 5.03 14.08 -21.18
N LYS A 10 4.86 12.77 -21.35
CA LYS A 10 4.12 12.20 -22.48
C LYS A 10 2.75 11.69 -22.11
N GLU A 11 2.52 11.39 -20.83
CA GLU A 11 1.24 10.89 -20.34
C GLU A 11 0.92 11.44 -18.94
N LEU A 12 -0.36 11.49 -18.63
CA LEU A 12 -0.86 11.77 -17.30
C LEU A 12 -1.50 10.52 -16.68
N THR A 13 -1.45 10.45 -15.37
CA THR A 13 -2.07 9.39 -14.59
C THR A 13 -3.14 9.97 -13.68
N LEU A 14 -4.41 9.61 -13.92
CA LEU A 14 -5.49 9.85 -12.97
C LEU A 14 -5.50 8.72 -11.94
N ILE A 15 -5.61 9.08 -10.68
CA ILE A 15 -5.65 8.18 -9.54
C ILE A 15 -7.04 8.24 -8.93
N ILE A 16 -7.65 7.10 -8.74
CA ILE A 16 -8.79 6.93 -7.86
C ILE A 16 -8.26 6.33 -6.56
N PRO A 17 -8.28 7.04 -5.43
CA PRO A 17 -7.81 6.53 -4.15
C PRO A 17 -8.46 5.20 -3.80
N PHE A 18 -7.64 4.26 -3.37
CA PHE A 18 -8.04 2.94 -2.89
C PHE A 18 -7.23 2.64 -1.63
N PHE A 19 -7.01 1.40 -1.24
CA PHE A 19 -6.13 1.09 -0.10
C PHE A 19 -4.70 1.59 -0.34
N TRP A 20 -4.02 1.98 0.72
CA TRP A 20 -2.69 2.57 0.65
C TRP A 20 -1.77 1.80 -0.30
N LYS A 21 -1.17 2.52 -1.26
CA LYS A 21 -0.33 2.01 -2.34
C LYS A 21 -1.03 1.08 -3.36
N MET A 22 -2.34 0.94 -3.28
CA MET A 22 -3.16 0.22 -4.23
C MET A 22 -4.11 1.22 -4.89
N GLU A 23 -3.66 1.84 -5.95
CA GLU A 23 -4.41 2.88 -6.65
C GLU A 23 -4.95 2.36 -7.96
N ASN A 24 -6.22 2.62 -8.24
CA ASN A 24 -6.71 2.47 -9.60
C ASN A 24 -6.20 3.62 -10.44
N GLN A 25 -5.39 3.29 -11.42
CA GLN A 25 -4.73 4.25 -12.29
C GLN A 25 -5.30 4.18 -13.69
N TYR A 26 -5.67 5.33 -14.21
CA TYR A 26 -6.02 5.53 -15.61
C TYR A 26 -4.95 6.40 -16.24
N ARG A 27 -4.39 5.95 -17.36
CA ARG A 27 -3.34 6.68 -18.07
C ARG A 27 -3.87 7.23 -19.39
N THR A 28 -3.44 8.42 -19.74
CA THR A 28 -3.79 9.07 -21.01
C THR A 28 -2.60 9.81 -21.58
N PRO A 29 -2.37 9.75 -22.89
CA PRO A 29 -1.33 10.56 -23.52
C PRO A 29 -1.70 12.04 -23.47
N ILE A 30 -0.68 12.90 -23.38
CA ILE A 30 -0.81 14.34 -23.58
C ILE A 30 -0.66 14.60 -25.06
N GLN A 31 -1.67 15.23 -25.67
CA GLN A 31 -1.67 15.60 -27.09
C GLN A 31 -0.65 16.73 -27.36
N GLU A 32 -0.38 17.00 -28.65
CA GLU A 32 0.57 18.04 -29.05
C GLU A 32 0.16 19.45 -28.58
N ASP A 33 -1.14 19.71 -28.50
CA ASP A 33 -1.70 20.96 -27.97
C ASP A 33 -1.75 21.04 -26.43
N GLY A 34 -1.26 19.99 -25.74
CA GLY A 34 -1.28 19.89 -24.29
C GLY A 34 -2.60 19.37 -23.71
N SER A 35 -3.59 19.05 -24.54
CA SER A 35 -4.86 18.48 -24.08
C SER A 35 -4.71 17.01 -23.65
N PHE A 36 -5.60 16.56 -22.77
CA PHE A 36 -5.71 15.19 -22.31
C PHE A 36 -7.16 14.87 -21.93
N SER A 37 -7.50 13.58 -21.85
CA SER A 37 -8.86 13.15 -21.49
C SER A 37 -8.82 11.85 -20.69
N PHE A 38 -9.65 11.77 -19.65
CA PHE A 38 -9.92 10.55 -18.91
C PHE A 38 -11.41 10.21 -18.97
N ARG A 39 -11.71 8.93 -19.09
CA ARG A 39 -13.06 8.40 -18.94
C ARG A 39 -13.01 7.17 -18.04
N PHE A 40 -13.77 7.22 -16.96
CA PHE A 40 -13.77 6.15 -15.96
C PHE A 40 -15.12 6.11 -15.23
N PRO A 41 -15.51 4.95 -14.67
CA PRO A 41 -16.74 4.81 -13.92
C PRO A 41 -16.61 5.39 -12.51
N VAL A 42 -17.69 6.03 -12.04
CA VAL A 42 -17.83 6.53 -10.66
C VAL A 42 -18.98 5.79 -9.99
N TYR A 43 -18.69 5.04 -8.93
CA TYR A 43 -19.65 4.17 -8.22
C TYR A 43 -20.15 4.72 -6.88
N ALA A 44 -19.78 5.95 -6.54
CA ALA A 44 -20.14 6.59 -5.28
C ALA A 44 -20.95 7.86 -5.56
N LYS A 45 -21.74 8.30 -4.58
CA LYS A 45 -22.46 9.57 -4.68
C LYS A 45 -21.50 10.75 -4.85
N LEU A 46 -20.40 10.73 -4.11
CA LEU A 46 -19.30 11.69 -4.23
C LEU A 46 -17.97 10.92 -4.19
N ARG A 47 -17.08 11.22 -5.13
CA ARG A 47 -15.79 10.55 -5.25
C ARG A 47 -14.64 11.54 -5.34
N GLU A 48 -13.61 11.30 -4.52
CA GLU A 48 -12.31 11.94 -4.64
C GLU A 48 -11.48 11.26 -5.73
N VAL A 49 -10.83 12.06 -6.58
CA VAL A 49 -9.85 11.63 -7.59
C VAL A 49 -8.69 12.61 -7.62
N SER A 50 -7.56 12.20 -8.20
CA SER A 50 -6.38 13.06 -8.34
C SER A 50 -5.71 12.84 -9.70
N ILE A 51 -5.12 13.88 -10.27
CA ILE A 51 -4.16 13.75 -11.37
C ILE A 51 -2.77 13.80 -10.75
N ARG A 52 -2.07 12.67 -10.75
CA ARG A 52 -0.80 12.47 -10.03
C ARG A 52 0.19 13.61 -10.28
N ASN A 53 0.70 14.20 -9.23
CA ASN A 53 1.66 15.31 -9.20
C ASN A 53 1.13 16.66 -9.74
N TYR A 54 -0.14 16.76 -10.18
CA TYR A 54 -0.61 17.96 -10.89
C TYR A 54 -1.92 18.54 -10.38
N ALA A 55 -2.86 17.71 -9.95
CA ALA A 55 -4.13 18.16 -9.40
C ALA A 55 -4.60 17.13 -8.36
N GLU A 56 -4.41 17.45 -7.12
CA GLU A 56 -4.84 16.61 -6.01
C GLU A 56 -6.23 17.04 -5.50
N HIS A 57 -6.96 16.09 -4.91
CA HIS A 57 -8.25 16.36 -4.26
C HIS A 57 -9.32 16.96 -5.18
N LEU A 58 -9.51 16.40 -6.38
CA LEU A 58 -10.67 16.70 -7.22
C LEU A 58 -11.88 15.87 -6.79
N TYR A 59 -13.06 16.45 -6.82
CA TYR A 59 -14.30 15.81 -6.39
C TYR A 59 -15.31 15.78 -7.52
N ILE A 60 -15.97 14.64 -7.72
CA ILE A 60 -16.90 14.41 -8.82
C ILE A 60 -18.09 13.55 -8.38
N HIS A 61 -19.22 13.71 -9.08
CA HIS A 61 -20.38 12.82 -9.00
C HIS A 61 -20.41 11.85 -10.20
N PRO A 62 -21.20 10.78 -10.14
CA PRO A 62 -21.48 9.96 -11.30
C PRO A 62 -22.12 10.78 -12.43
N GLY A 63 -21.51 10.70 -13.62
CA GLY A 63 -22.01 11.38 -14.79
C GLY A 63 -21.44 12.77 -15.04
N ASP A 64 -20.68 13.33 -14.10
CA ASP A 64 -20.04 14.64 -14.28
C ASP A 64 -19.08 14.65 -15.47
N SER A 65 -19.11 15.74 -16.21
CA SER A 65 -18.13 16.14 -17.22
C SER A 65 -17.44 17.41 -16.74
N ILE A 66 -16.14 17.33 -16.48
CA ILE A 66 -15.34 18.46 -15.99
C ILE A 66 -14.17 18.74 -16.91
N HIS A 67 -13.80 20.00 -16.97
CA HIS A 67 -12.56 20.46 -17.59
C HIS A 67 -11.60 20.91 -16.48
N VAL A 68 -10.37 20.39 -16.49
CA VAL A 68 -9.33 20.71 -15.51
C VAL A 68 -8.18 21.40 -16.22
N GLU A 69 -7.97 22.66 -15.89
CA GLU A 69 -6.82 23.43 -16.34
C GLU A 69 -5.73 23.39 -15.27
N ILE A 70 -4.55 22.88 -15.67
CA ILE A 70 -3.40 22.72 -14.77
C ILE A 70 -2.39 23.80 -15.09
N ASP A 71 -2.14 24.69 -14.13
CA ASP A 71 -1.05 25.68 -14.20
C ASP A 71 0.12 25.16 -13.35
N PHE A 72 1.28 24.96 -13.97
CA PHE A 72 2.50 24.52 -13.28
C PHE A 72 3.07 25.54 -12.29
N LYS A 73 2.59 26.77 -12.33
CA LYS A 73 2.95 27.80 -11.34
C LYS A 73 2.14 27.64 -10.05
N ASP A 74 0.99 26.97 -10.13
CA ASP A 74 0.09 26.74 -9.01
C ASP A 74 -0.61 25.39 -9.13
N LEU A 75 0.10 24.33 -8.75
CA LEU A 75 -0.40 22.95 -8.80
C LEU A 75 -1.44 22.65 -7.71
N PHE A 76 -1.55 23.48 -6.68
CA PHE A 76 -2.48 23.27 -5.58
C PHE A 76 -3.89 23.78 -5.87
N HIS A 77 -4.03 24.68 -6.85
CA HIS A 77 -5.31 25.27 -7.21
C HIS A 77 -5.66 25.04 -8.68
N PRO A 78 -5.87 23.78 -9.12
CA PRO A 78 -6.29 23.52 -10.48
C PRO A 78 -7.64 24.18 -10.74
N LYS A 79 -7.77 24.82 -11.90
CA LYS A 79 -9.03 25.42 -12.28
C LYS A 79 -9.96 24.35 -12.84
N VAL A 80 -11.07 24.14 -12.15
CA VAL A 80 -12.11 23.18 -12.52
C VAL A 80 -13.31 23.94 -13.07
N THR A 81 -13.80 23.52 -14.24
CA THR A 81 -15.05 24.04 -14.85
C THR A 81 -15.93 22.86 -15.28
N GLY A 82 -17.19 23.12 -15.60
CA GLY A 82 -18.19 22.09 -15.96
C GLY A 82 -19.07 21.66 -14.78
N ASP A 83 -19.57 20.42 -14.83
CA ASP A 83 -20.64 19.97 -13.93
C ASP A 83 -20.26 20.01 -12.43
N ALA A 84 -19.01 19.74 -12.10
CA ALA A 84 -18.51 19.76 -10.70
C ALA A 84 -17.74 21.05 -10.34
N GLU A 85 -17.85 22.14 -11.11
CA GLU A 85 -17.15 23.40 -10.83
C GLU A 85 -17.49 23.93 -9.44
N LYS A 86 -18.76 24.13 -9.17
CA LYS A 86 -19.24 24.67 -7.88
C LYS A 86 -18.86 23.74 -6.71
N LEU A 87 -18.98 22.44 -6.89
CA LEU A 87 -18.59 21.46 -5.90
C LEU A 87 -17.13 21.63 -5.47
N ASN A 88 -16.21 21.68 -6.44
CA ASN A 88 -14.77 21.81 -6.17
C ASN A 88 -14.42 23.18 -5.60
N GLN A 89 -15.04 24.27 -6.04
CA GLN A 89 -14.85 25.61 -5.49
C GLN A 89 -15.28 25.68 -4.02
N GLU A 90 -16.44 25.12 -3.67
CA GLU A 90 -16.94 25.12 -2.30
C GLU A 90 -16.09 24.24 -1.38
N ILE A 91 -15.64 23.06 -1.84
CA ILE A 91 -14.74 22.19 -1.05
C ILE A 91 -13.38 22.88 -0.86
N LEU A 92 -12.81 23.51 -1.89
CA LEU A 92 -11.57 24.27 -1.79
C LEU A 92 -11.71 25.40 -0.76
N ALA A 93 -12.78 26.18 -0.83
CA ALA A 93 -13.05 27.26 0.14
C ALA A 93 -13.16 26.72 1.58
N PHE A 94 -13.70 25.52 1.78
CA PHE A 94 -13.72 24.86 3.09
C PHE A 94 -12.31 24.48 3.53
N THR A 95 -11.52 23.84 2.68
CA THR A 95 -10.17 23.39 3.03
C THR A 95 -9.26 24.57 3.36
N GLU A 96 -9.34 25.67 2.65
CA GLU A 96 -8.54 26.85 2.90
C GLU A 96 -8.96 27.64 4.15
N SER A 97 -10.27 27.69 4.45
CA SER A 97 -10.78 28.56 5.51
C SER A 97 -11.02 27.86 6.86
N ALA A 98 -11.31 26.57 6.83
CA ALA A 98 -11.83 25.87 8.01
C ALA A 98 -11.21 24.49 8.26
N TYR A 99 -10.46 23.94 7.29
CA TYR A 99 -9.98 22.59 7.39
C TYR A 99 -8.49 22.45 7.07
N TYR A 100 -7.79 21.69 7.88
CA TYR A 100 -6.49 21.09 7.61
C TYR A 100 -6.47 19.70 8.22
N TYR A 101 -5.74 18.77 7.63
CA TYR A 101 -5.69 17.39 8.10
C TYR A 101 -5.21 17.28 9.54
N ILE A 102 -5.91 16.49 10.35
CA ILE A 102 -5.41 16.11 11.67
C ILE A 102 -4.22 15.16 11.44
N GLN A 103 -3.05 15.65 11.77
CA GLN A 103 -1.85 14.84 11.74
C GLN A 103 -1.49 14.44 13.17
N ASN A 104 -1.17 13.16 13.38
CA ASN A 104 -0.84 12.64 14.72
C ASN A 104 0.30 13.39 15.40
N TYR A 105 1.18 14.03 14.64
CA TYR A 105 2.30 14.82 15.16
C TYR A 105 1.94 16.25 15.56
N SER A 106 0.74 16.76 15.23
CA SER A 106 0.25 18.02 15.79
C SER A 106 -0.15 17.88 17.26
N ILE A 107 -0.38 16.65 17.72
CA ILE A 107 -0.64 16.31 19.11
C ILE A 107 0.62 15.63 19.65
N ASN A 108 1.03 15.96 20.87
CA ASN A 108 2.25 15.42 21.47
C ASN A 108 2.26 13.87 21.39
N PRO A 109 3.21 13.25 20.66
CA PRO A 109 3.26 11.81 20.46
C PRO A 109 3.60 11.01 21.73
N ASN A 110 4.00 11.67 22.81
CA ASN A 110 4.37 11.03 24.07
C ASN A 110 3.23 10.99 25.10
N LEU A 111 2.04 11.43 24.73
CA LEU A 111 0.87 11.35 25.61
C LEU A 111 0.48 9.88 25.86
N ASN A 112 -0.12 9.59 27.00
CA ASN A 112 -0.85 8.34 27.13
C ASN A 112 -2.17 8.41 26.33
N ILE A 113 -2.75 7.25 26.03
CA ILE A 113 -3.95 7.17 25.18
C ILE A 113 -5.10 8.06 25.67
N LYS A 114 -5.33 8.13 26.98
CA LYS A 114 -6.41 8.92 27.56
C LYS A 114 -6.20 10.43 27.35
N ASP A 115 -4.99 10.91 27.55
CA ASP A 115 -4.67 12.33 27.37
C ASP A 115 -4.65 12.68 25.88
N PHE A 116 -4.17 11.78 25.01
CA PHE A 116 -4.27 11.93 23.57
C PHE A 116 -5.73 12.07 23.11
N GLU A 117 -6.63 11.20 23.57
CA GLU A 117 -8.05 11.28 23.26
C GLU A 117 -8.67 12.61 23.69
N ALA A 118 -8.29 13.12 24.85
CA ALA A 118 -8.77 14.40 25.35
C ALA A 118 -8.31 15.57 24.47
N GLU A 119 -7.04 15.58 24.07
CA GLU A 119 -6.51 16.60 23.16
C GLU A 119 -7.12 16.49 21.76
N LEU A 120 -7.24 15.27 21.22
CA LEU A 120 -7.88 15.03 19.93
C LEU A 120 -9.33 15.48 19.93
N LYS A 121 -10.07 15.26 21.04
CA LYS A 121 -11.45 15.73 21.17
C LYS A 121 -11.56 17.25 21.16
N LYS A 122 -10.67 17.96 21.83
CA LYS A 122 -10.61 19.44 21.80
C LYS A 122 -10.36 19.93 20.36
N GLU A 123 -9.42 19.31 19.67
CA GLU A 123 -9.09 19.65 18.28
C GLU A 123 -10.30 19.39 17.35
N TYR A 124 -10.98 18.27 17.53
CA TYR A 124 -12.18 17.95 16.77
C TYR A 124 -13.32 18.97 17.02
N ASP A 125 -13.55 19.36 18.27
CA ASP A 125 -14.58 20.36 18.62
C ASP A 125 -14.25 21.74 18.03
N PHE A 126 -12.99 22.15 18.07
CA PHE A 126 -12.52 23.39 17.42
C PHE A 126 -12.79 23.36 15.89
N ARG A 127 -12.54 22.22 15.24
CA ARG A 127 -12.81 22.08 13.80
C ARG A 127 -14.28 22.06 13.46
N LEU A 128 -15.13 21.49 14.33
CA LEU A 128 -16.59 21.59 14.19
C LEU A 128 -17.07 23.03 14.27
N GLU A 129 -16.51 23.84 15.15
CA GLU A 129 -16.82 25.27 15.26
C GLU A 129 -16.42 25.99 13.97
N ARG A 130 -15.21 25.81 13.48
CA ARG A 130 -14.73 26.39 12.21
C ARG A 130 -15.59 25.96 11.02
N ARG A 131 -15.99 24.70 10.96
CA ARG A 131 -16.94 24.21 9.95
C ARG A 131 -18.28 24.93 10.04
N ASN A 132 -18.83 25.13 11.23
CA ASN A 132 -20.11 25.83 11.41
C ASN A 132 -20.03 27.29 10.98
N GLU A 133 -18.92 27.98 11.22
CA GLU A 133 -18.64 29.32 10.69
C GLU A 133 -18.63 29.30 9.16
N TYR A 134 -17.94 28.32 8.54
CA TYR A 134 -17.92 28.14 7.10
C TYR A 134 -19.34 27.93 6.54
N LEU A 135 -20.13 27.01 7.12
CA LEU A 135 -21.49 26.75 6.66
C LEU A 135 -22.40 27.98 6.76
N THR A 136 -22.25 28.76 7.83
CA THR A 136 -23.02 29.99 8.04
C THR A 136 -22.68 31.06 7.01
N LYS A 137 -21.37 31.22 6.73
CA LYS A 137 -20.86 32.25 5.83
C LYS A 137 -21.13 31.92 4.35
N TYR A 138 -20.85 30.71 3.93
CA TYR A 138 -20.85 30.33 2.52
C TYR A 138 -22.13 29.64 2.04
N LYS A 139 -22.92 29.05 2.98
CA LYS A 139 -24.15 28.31 2.68
C LYS A 139 -23.96 27.30 1.52
N PRO A 140 -23.00 26.40 1.61
CA PRO A 140 -22.64 25.50 0.52
C PRO A 140 -23.78 24.55 0.17
N MET A 141 -23.68 23.90 -0.98
CA MET A 141 -24.60 22.85 -1.41
C MET A 141 -24.67 21.69 -0.42
N GLY A 142 -25.77 20.93 -0.44
CA GLY A 142 -26.03 19.85 0.55
C GLY A 142 -24.95 18.77 0.56
N ASP A 143 -24.40 18.43 -0.61
CA ASP A 143 -23.35 17.41 -0.71
C ASP A 143 -22.03 17.89 -0.09
N VAL A 144 -21.67 19.16 -0.20
CA VAL A 144 -20.52 19.77 0.50
C VAL A 144 -20.76 19.83 2.00
N THR A 145 -22.00 20.15 2.43
CA THR A 145 -22.36 20.12 3.85
C THR A 145 -22.17 18.73 4.44
N LEU A 146 -22.61 17.69 3.75
CA LEU A 146 -22.43 16.30 4.17
C LEU A 146 -20.95 15.90 4.12
N PHE A 147 -20.26 16.22 3.03
CA PHE A 147 -18.83 15.92 2.85
C PHE A 147 -17.98 16.48 3.99
N THR A 148 -18.15 17.77 4.33
CA THR A 148 -17.37 18.40 5.39
C THR A 148 -17.60 17.79 6.76
N GLU A 149 -18.83 17.30 7.04
CA GLU A 149 -19.13 16.60 8.27
C GLU A 149 -18.44 15.22 8.33
N GLU A 150 -18.57 14.45 7.26
CA GLU A 150 -17.99 13.10 7.20
C GLU A 150 -16.46 13.14 7.18
N LEU A 151 -15.85 14.13 6.52
CA LEU A 151 -14.40 14.31 6.50
C LEU A 151 -13.82 14.54 7.89
N LEU A 152 -14.42 15.42 8.71
CA LEU A 152 -13.99 15.65 10.08
C LEU A 152 -14.12 14.39 10.95
N LYS A 153 -15.20 13.62 10.80
CA LYS A 153 -15.36 12.34 11.51
C LYS A 153 -14.32 11.32 11.09
N GLN A 154 -14.06 11.22 9.80
CA GLN A 154 -13.07 10.29 9.27
C GLN A 154 -11.67 10.62 9.81
N ASP A 155 -11.27 11.89 9.80
CA ASP A 155 -9.99 12.31 10.38
C ASP A 155 -9.89 12.02 11.87
N TYR A 156 -10.96 12.27 12.63
CA TYR A 156 -11.00 11.97 14.05
C TYR A 156 -10.79 10.48 14.34
N TYR A 157 -11.54 9.60 13.67
CA TYR A 157 -11.41 8.16 13.88
C TYR A 157 -10.07 7.61 13.37
N TYR A 158 -9.57 8.12 12.26
CA TYR A 158 -8.25 7.75 11.76
C TYR A 158 -7.15 8.11 12.77
N ALA A 159 -7.12 9.35 13.26
CA ALA A 159 -6.12 9.80 14.22
C ALA A 159 -6.17 8.97 15.50
N LEU A 160 -7.38 8.66 15.98
CA LEU A 160 -7.59 7.86 17.16
C LEU A 160 -7.04 6.44 17.01
N LEU A 161 -7.40 5.74 15.92
CA LEU A 161 -6.97 4.38 15.64
C LEU A 161 -5.47 4.30 15.37
N SER A 162 -4.95 5.20 14.54
CA SER A 162 -3.53 5.24 14.17
C SER A 162 -2.66 5.47 15.41
N TYR A 163 -3.04 6.39 16.30
CA TYR A 163 -2.31 6.60 17.55
C TYR A 163 -2.36 5.37 18.46
N GLY A 164 -3.53 4.75 18.62
CA GLY A 164 -3.67 3.53 19.41
C GLY A 164 -2.80 2.39 18.89
N ASN A 165 -2.76 2.19 17.58
CA ASN A 165 -1.94 1.19 16.93
C ASN A 165 -0.42 1.47 17.09
N GLN A 166 0.00 2.74 16.98
CA GLN A 166 1.40 3.15 17.19
C GLN A 166 1.85 2.95 18.63
N CYS A 167 1.00 3.26 19.61
CA CYS A 167 1.27 3.06 21.03
C CYS A 167 1.20 1.60 21.46
N GLN A 168 0.81 0.68 20.56
CA GLN A 168 0.71 -0.77 20.79
C GLN A 168 -0.13 -1.11 22.04
N PHE A 169 -1.33 -0.56 22.14
CA PHE A 169 -2.30 -0.85 23.22
C PHE A 169 -1.75 -1.68 24.40
N LYS A 170 -1.32 -1.02 25.45
CA LYS A 170 -0.60 -1.68 26.56
C LYS A 170 -1.50 -2.53 27.46
N THR A 171 -2.81 -2.36 27.39
CA THR A 171 -3.76 -3.06 28.25
C THR A 171 -5.00 -3.54 27.50
N ARG A 172 -5.60 -4.66 27.96
CA ARG A 172 -6.85 -5.17 27.44
C ARG A 172 -7.99 -4.12 27.54
N LYS A 173 -7.99 -3.32 28.63
CA LYS A 173 -9.00 -2.28 28.84
C LYS A 173 -8.98 -1.19 27.75
N GLU A 174 -7.79 -0.83 27.26
CA GLU A 174 -7.62 0.10 26.15
C GLU A 174 -8.19 -0.52 24.86
N MET A 175 -7.91 -1.79 24.60
CA MET A 175 -8.43 -2.51 23.43
C MET A 175 -9.96 -2.62 23.48
N ASP A 176 -10.55 -3.02 24.61
CA ASP A 176 -12.01 -3.13 24.78
C ASP A 176 -12.71 -1.78 24.57
N ARG A 177 -12.05 -0.68 24.89
CA ARG A 177 -12.54 0.68 24.66
C ARG A 177 -12.66 1.01 23.18
N TYR A 178 -11.63 0.69 22.40
CA TYR A 178 -11.61 0.92 20.96
C TYR A 178 -12.61 0.01 20.21
N HIS A 179 -12.81 -1.21 20.71
CA HIS A 179 -13.81 -2.09 20.14
C HIS A 179 -15.23 -1.48 20.16
N LYS A 180 -15.54 -0.70 21.19
CA LYS A 180 -16.84 0.03 21.30
C LYS A 180 -17.02 1.12 20.23
N LEU A 181 -15.96 1.53 19.54
CA LEU A 181 -16.04 2.52 18.47
C LEU A 181 -16.45 1.92 17.11
N LEU A 182 -16.28 0.60 16.92
CA LEU A 182 -16.55 -0.06 15.64
C LEU A 182 -17.94 0.22 15.05
N PRO A 183 -19.06 0.24 15.84
CA PRO A 183 -20.36 0.58 15.29
C PRO A 183 -20.46 2.02 14.76
N ALA A 184 -19.77 2.98 15.40
CA ALA A 184 -19.72 4.36 14.94
C ALA A 184 -18.85 4.51 13.70
N ILE A 185 -17.72 3.83 13.66
CA ILE A 185 -16.81 3.78 12.50
C ILE A 185 -17.53 3.17 11.29
N ASN A 186 -18.25 2.06 11.47
CA ASN A 186 -19.00 1.43 10.39
C ASN A 186 -19.99 2.38 9.70
N LYS A 187 -20.62 3.30 10.44
CA LYS A 187 -21.55 4.27 9.86
C LYS A 187 -20.93 5.22 8.84
N LEU A 188 -19.61 5.37 8.83
CA LEU A 188 -18.91 6.20 7.84
C LEU A 188 -19.00 5.60 6.42
N TYR A 189 -19.11 4.27 6.32
CA TYR A 189 -19.00 3.53 5.06
C TYR A 189 -20.28 3.50 4.23
N ASN A 190 -21.43 3.89 4.78
CA ASN A 190 -22.71 3.85 4.08
C ASN A 190 -23.23 5.23 3.64
N LYS A 191 -22.39 6.27 3.68
CA LYS A 191 -22.78 7.64 3.30
C LYS A 191 -22.65 7.93 1.79
N GLY A 192 -21.98 7.05 1.06
CA GLY A 192 -21.74 7.24 -0.37
C GLY A 192 -20.68 8.29 -0.72
N ILE A 193 -19.92 8.74 0.28
CA ILE A 193 -18.76 9.64 0.13
C ILE A 193 -17.51 8.79 0.19
N LEU A 194 -16.76 8.69 -0.92
CA LEU A 194 -15.54 7.90 -0.99
C LEU A 194 -14.31 8.82 -1.07
N SER A 195 -13.65 8.93 0.07
CA SER A 195 -12.34 9.58 0.22
C SER A 195 -11.25 8.55 0.46
N ALA A 196 -9.99 8.95 0.29
CA ALA A 196 -8.84 8.13 0.65
C ALA A 196 -8.87 7.72 2.13
N ARG A 197 -9.35 8.58 3.01
CA ARG A 197 -9.37 8.38 4.46
C ARG A 197 -10.20 7.16 4.91
N LEU A 198 -11.27 6.80 4.19
CA LEU A 198 -12.05 5.59 4.50
C LEU A 198 -11.21 4.32 4.36
N TYR A 199 -10.36 4.26 3.36
CA TYR A 199 -9.46 3.11 3.16
C TYR A 199 -8.38 3.05 4.24
N ASP A 200 -7.85 4.20 4.66
CA ASP A 200 -6.90 4.30 5.78
C ASP A 200 -7.53 3.82 7.09
N ILE A 201 -8.78 4.20 7.38
CA ILE A 201 -9.51 3.75 8.56
C ILE A 201 -9.70 2.24 8.56
N ALA A 202 -10.07 1.64 7.43
CA ALA A 202 -10.21 0.18 7.32
C ALA A 202 -8.87 -0.53 7.59
N ASP A 203 -7.76 0.05 7.11
CA ASP A 203 -6.40 -0.43 7.39
C ASP A 203 -6.08 -0.40 8.88
N GLU A 204 -6.39 0.70 9.55
CA GLU A 204 -6.14 0.85 10.98
C GLU A 204 -7.04 -0.05 11.84
N VAL A 205 -8.29 -0.27 11.44
CA VAL A 205 -9.20 -1.22 12.13
C VAL A 205 -8.70 -2.65 11.98
N GLU A 206 -8.28 -3.06 10.80
CA GLU A 206 -7.70 -4.39 10.58
C GLU A 206 -6.48 -4.61 11.46
N ARG A 207 -5.54 -3.65 11.50
CA ARG A 207 -4.35 -3.71 12.38
C ARG A 207 -4.73 -3.82 13.85
N TYR A 208 -5.68 -3.03 14.29
CA TYR A 208 -6.18 -3.06 15.67
C TYR A 208 -6.71 -4.44 16.05
N ILE A 209 -7.54 -5.04 15.18
CA ILE A 209 -8.12 -6.36 15.41
C ILE A 209 -7.05 -7.45 15.37
N ALA A 210 -6.18 -7.42 14.35
CA ALA A 210 -5.09 -8.38 14.22
C ALA A 210 -4.15 -8.33 15.43
N TYR A 211 -3.80 -7.14 15.91
CA TYR A 211 -3.01 -6.97 17.12
C TYR A 211 -3.71 -7.56 18.35
N GLY A 212 -5.03 -7.33 18.50
CA GLY A 212 -5.82 -7.87 19.61
C GLY A 212 -5.82 -9.39 19.65
N ILE A 213 -6.00 -10.04 18.52
CA ILE A 213 -5.96 -11.51 18.41
C ILE A 213 -4.54 -12.03 18.69
N THR A 214 -3.52 -11.41 18.09
CA THR A 214 -2.12 -11.80 18.31
C THR A 214 -1.73 -11.66 19.78
N TYR A 215 -2.13 -10.59 20.44
CA TYR A 215 -1.84 -10.35 21.86
C TYR A 215 -2.48 -11.43 22.76
N LYS A 216 -3.72 -11.80 22.47
CA LYS A 216 -4.49 -12.78 23.23
C LYS A 216 -4.01 -14.22 22.99
N ASP A 217 -3.90 -14.60 21.71
CA ASP A 217 -3.76 -16.01 21.31
C ASP A 217 -2.32 -16.39 20.95
N LYS A 218 -1.40 -15.41 20.96
CA LYS A 218 0.04 -15.58 20.64
C LYS A 218 0.29 -16.20 19.26
N LYS A 219 -0.62 -15.94 18.31
CA LYS A 219 -0.55 -16.39 16.91
C LYS A 219 -0.97 -15.29 15.95
N ASN A 220 -0.56 -15.38 14.70
CA ASN A 220 -1.10 -14.51 13.66
C ASN A 220 -2.56 -14.88 13.37
N PRO A 221 -3.48 -13.90 13.31
CA PRO A 221 -4.87 -14.19 13.03
C PRO A 221 -5.08 -14.67 11.60
N SER A 222 -6.03 -15.58 11.42
CA SER A 222 -6.53 -15.90 10.08
C SER A 222 -7.46 -14.79 9.56
N VAL A 223 -7.73 -14.81 8.25
CA VAL A 223 -8.69 -13.89 7.64
C VAL A 223 -10.06 -14.03 8.28
N GLU A 224 -10.50 -15.26 8.52
CA GLU A 224 -11.79 -15.61 9.11
C GLU A 224 -11.93 -15.07 10.54
N GLU A 225 -10.86 -15.12 11.33
CA GLU A 225 -10.83 -14.58 12.69
C GLU A 225 -11.00 -13.05 12.70
N ILE A 226 -10.29 -12.36 11.80
CA ILE A 226 -10.43 -10.91 11.63
C ILE A 226 -11.85 -10.56 11.18
N MET A 227 -12.36 -11.25 10.17
CA MET A 227 -13.70 -11.01 9.63
C MET A 227 -14.80 -11.25 10.67
N SER A 228 -14.67 -12.30 11.47
CA SER A 228 -15.60 -12.60 12.57
C SER A 228 -15.59 -11.52 13.65
N ALA A 229 -14.44 -10.95 13.96
CA ALA A 229 -14.30 -9.90 14.96
C ALA A 229 -14.90 -8.55 14.50
N VAL A 230 -14.88 -8.25 13.20
CA VAL A 230 -15.50 -7.05 12.61
C VAL A 230 -17.03 -7.21 12.53
N GLY A 231 -17.52 -8.42 12.29
CA GLY A 231 -18.92 -8.74 12.04
C GLY A 231 -19.35 -8.44 10.60
N GLU A 232 -20.58 -8.81 10.24
CA GLU A 232 -21.14 -8.61 8.90
C GLU A 232 -21.64 -7.18 8.72
N ASN A 233 -20.89 -6.32 8.06
CA ASN A 233 -21.22 -4.92 7.83
C ASN A 233 -20.39 -4.33 6.65
N GLU A 234 -20.57 -3.04 6.35
CA GLU A 234 -19.87 -2.36 5.26
C GLU A 234 -18.37 -2.29 5.49
N LEU A 235 -17.93 -1.98 6.70
CA LEU A 235 -16.50 -1.93 7.07
C LEU A 235 -15.83 -3.29 6.84
N ASN A 236 -16.52 -4.39 7.12
CA ASN A 236 -16.06 -5.75 6.86
C ASN A 236 -15.72 -5.95 5.37
N GLN A 237 -16.55 -5.45 4.46
CA GLN A 237 -16.30 -5.55 3.03
C GLN A 237 -15.03 -4.80 2.61
N TYR A 238 -14.74 -3.63 3.21
CA TYR A 238 -13.49 -2.90 2.96
C TYR A 238 -12.27 -3.67 3.44
N ILE A 239 -12.31 -4.19 4.68
CA ILE A 239 -11.20 -4.96 5.26
C ILE A 239 -10.94 -6.24 4.45
N TYR A 240 -11.97 -6.99 4.10
CA TYR A 240 -11.82 -8.17 3.26
C TYR A 240 -11.25 -7.83 1.88
N THR A 241 -11.74 -6.75 1.27
CA THR A 241 -11.24 -6.28 -0.02
C THR A 241 -9.74 -5.98 0.04
N LYS A 242 -9.28 -5.28 1.07
CA LYS A 242 -7.85 -5.01 1.29
C LYS A 242 -7.02 -6.30 1.34
N MET A 243 -7.48 -7.28 2.13
CA MET A 243 -6.78 -8.56 2.28
C MET A 243 -6.76 -9.35 0.97
N ALA A 244 -7.86 -9.35 0.23
CA ALA A 244 -7.96 -10.02 -1.08
C ALA A 244 -7.02 -9.36 -2.11
N VAL A 245 -7.04 -8.03 -2.21
CA VAL A 245 -6.19 -7.27 -3.15
C VAL A 245 -4.71 -7.41 -2.80
N GLY A 246 -4.36 -7.41 -1.50
CA GLY A 246 -2.99 -7.65 -1.06
C GLY A 246 -2.44 -8.98 -1.56
N SER A 247 -3.28 -10.00 -1.63
CA SER A 247 -2.91 -11.31 -2.19
C SER A 247 -2.79 -11.31 -3.71
N LEU A 248 -3.68 -10.61 -4.41
CA LEU A 248 -3.61 -10.46 -5.88
C LEU A 248 -2.33 -9.73 -6.31
N ASN A 249 -1.97 -8.65 -5.63
CA ASN A 249 -0.75 -7.90 -5.92
C ASN A 249 0.54 -8.69 -5.62
N ALA A 250 0.44 -9.77 -4.87
CA ALA A 250 1.56 -10.64 -4.56
C ALA A 250 1.73 -11.79 -5.57
N ASN A 251 1.03 -11.76 -6.71
CA ASN A 251 1.02 -12.79 -7.75
C ASN A 251 0.66 -14.19 -7.24
N ASP A 252 -0.16 -14.26 -6.20
CA ASP A 252 -0.64 -15.52 -5.65
C ASP A 252 -1.73 -16.10 -6.55
N THR A 253 -1.35 -17.11 -7.35
CA THR A 253 -2.27 -17.78 -8.30
C THR A 253 -3.41 -18.51 -7.60
N LEU A 254 -3.22 -19.00 -6.37
CA LEU A 254 -4.30 -19.57 -5.56
C LEU A 254 -5.28 -18.51 -5.09
N ALA A 255 -4.78 -17.33 -4.73
CA ALA A 255 -5.64 -16.20 -4.40
C ALA A 255 -6.52 -15.79 -5.57
N LEU A 256 -6.01 -15.89 -6.81
CA LEU A 256 -6.82 -15.64 -8.01
C LEU A 256 -8.01 -16.58 -8.15
N THR A 257 -7.84 -17.85 -7.81
CA THR A 257 -8.89 -18.87 -8.00
C THR A 257 -9.77 -19.04 -6.77
N THR A 258 -9.19 -19.24 -5.60
CA THR A 258 -9.93 -19.57 -4.36
C THR A 258 -10.57 -18.33 -3.73
N ARG A 259 -9.83 -17.23 -3.66
CA ARG A 259 -10.35 -16.00 -3.03
C ARG A 259 -11.32 -15.23 -3.90
N HIS A 260 -11.28 -15.41 -5.22
CA HIS A 260 -12.28 -14.82 -6.11
C HIS A 260 -13.68 -15.31 -5.77
N THR A 261 -13.85 -16.61 -5.54
CA THR A 261 -15.14 -17.21 -5.16
C THR A 261 -15.63 -16.69 -3.80
N GLN A 262 -14.73 -16.61 -2.80
CA GLN A 262 -15.04 -16.05 -1.50
C GLN A 262 -15.32 -14.54 -1.58
N PHE A 263 -14.55 -13.80 -2.39
CA PHE A 263 -14.74 -12.37 -2.62
C PHE A 263 -16.16 -12.07 -3.11
N ASP A 264 -16.64 -12.81 -4.09
CA ASP A 264 -17.99 -12.64 -4.64
C ASP A 264 -19.11 -12.90 -3.63
N SER A 265 -18.86 -13.76 -2.64
CA SER A 265 -19.82 -14.03 -1.57
C SER A 265 -19.88 -12.94 -0.51
N ILE A 266 -18.76 -12.29 -0.20
CA ILE A 266 -18.61 -11.33 0.90
C ILE A 266 -18.81 -9.88 0.41
N VAL A 267 -18.16 -9.49 -0.69
CA VAL A 267 -18.14 -8.11 -1.15
C VAL A 267 -19.30 -7.84 -2.09
N LYS A 268 -20.25 -7.02 -1.65
CA LYS A 268 -21.44 -6.62 -2.43
C LYS A 268 -21.37 -5.19 -2.94
N MET A 269 -20.50 -4.34 -2.36
CA MET A 269 -20.38 -2.94 -2.73
C MET A 269 -19.81 -2.78 -4.15
N PRO A 270 -20.54 -2.12 -5.09
CA PRO A 270 -20.17 -2.10 -6.51
C PRO A 270 -18.78 -1.50 -6.78
N HIS A 271 -18.40 -0.45 -6.05
CA HIS A 271 -17.12 0.21 -6.24
C HIS A 271 -15.93 -0.68 -5.78
N LEU A 272 -16.09 -1.45 -4.70
CA LEU A 272 -15.05 -2.39 -4.25
C LEU A 272 -14.89 -3.53 -5.27
N ARG A 273 -16.03 -4.06 -5.76
CA ARG A 273 -16.03 -5.11 -6.79
C ARG A 273 -15.34 -4.65 -8.07
N ALA A 274 -15.70 -3.48 -8.58
CA ALA A 274 -15.13 -2.93 -9.81
C ALA A 274 -13.62 -2.74 -9.69
N GLN A 275 -13.15 -2.22 -8.56
CA GLN A 275 -11.72 -1.99 -8.31
C GLN A 275 -10.93 -3.29 -8.19
N VAL A 276 -11.46 -4.29 -7.49
CA VAL A 276 -10.81 -5.60 -7.39
C VAL A 276 -10.78 -6.33 -8.72
N MET A 277 -11.86 -6.28 -9.50
CA MET A 277 -11.91 -6.90 -10.83
C MET A 277 -10.90 -6.27 -11.80
N GLN A 278 -10.67 -4.97 -11.72
CA GLN A 278 -9.62 -4.32 -12.51
C GLN A 278 -8.24 -4.88 -12.14
N ILE A 279 -7.90 -4.95 -10.85
CA ILE A 279 -6.62 -5.50 -10.36
C ILE A 279 -6.51 -6.99 -10.73
N TYR A 280 -7.58 -7.75 -10.52
CA TYR A 280 -7.64 -9.17 -10.89
C TYR A 280 -7.33 -9.39 -12.38
N ASN A 281 -7.99 -8.66 -13.27
CA ASN A 281 -7.78 -8.80 -14.71
C ASN A 281 -6.37 -8.37 -15.14
N GLN A 282 -5.81 -7.33 -14.52
CA GLN A 282 -4.43 -6.93 -14.77
C GLN A 282 -3.44 -8.01 -14.32
N THR A 283 -3.61 -8.56 -13.11
CA THR A 283 -2.76 -9.63 -12.58
C THR A 283 -2.88 -10.90 -13.41
N LYS A 284 -4.11 -11.28 -13.78
CA LYS A 284 -4.37 -12.45 -14.63
C LYS A 284 -3.71 -12.30 -16.00
N SER A 285 -3.88 -11.16 -16.66
CA SER A 285 -3.24 -10.87 -17.95
C SER A 285 -1.71 -10.95 -17.84
N TYR A 286 -1.14 -10.45 -16.75
CA TYR A 286 0.29 -10.55 -16.49
C TYR A 286 0.78 -12.00 -16.32
N LEU A 287 0.01 -12.84 -15.61
CA LEU A 287 0.35 -14.24 -15.38
C LEU A 287 0.17 -15.13 -16.63
N GLU A 288 -0.86 -14.84 -17.43
CA GLU A 288 -1.13 -15.57 -18.69
C GLU A 288 -0.18 -15.17 -19.82
N ASN A 289 0.25 -13.91 -19.83
CA ASN A 289 1.20 -13.37 -20.78
C ASN A 289 2.29 -12.62 -19.99
N PRO A 290 3.21 -13.33 -19.35
CA PRO A 290 4.31 -12.68 -18.66
C PRO A 290 5.11 -11.91 -19.70
N GLN A 291 4.73 -10.63 -19.88
CA GLN A 291 5.59 -9.70 -20.63
C GLN A 291 6.95 -9.78 -19.97
N PRO A 292 8.02 -9.88 -20.72
CA PRO A 292 9.34 -9.67 -20.18
C PRO A 292 9.21 -8.37 -19.41
N VAL A 293 9.36 -8.44 -18.08
CA VAL A 293 9.09 -7.32 -17.19
C VAL A 293 9.83 -6.15 -17.80
N SER A 294 9.05 -5.23 -18.36
CA SER A 294 9.56 -4.16 -19.19
C SER A 294 10.77 -3.54 -18.53
N ASN A 295 11.81 -3.36 -19.23
CA ASN A 295 13.02 -2.53 -19.13
C ASN A 295 13.39 -1.85 -17.78
N ASN A 296 12.58 -1.99 -16.74
CA ASN A 296 12.72 -1.34 -15.44
C ASN A 296 13.11 -2.28 -14.29
N LEU A 297 13.19 -3.58 -14.52
CA LEU A 297 13.63 -4.55 -13.53
C LEU A 297 14.65 -5.43 -14.24
N LEU A 298 15.78 -5.66 -13.68
CA LEU A 298 16.85 -6.64 -13.93
C LEU A 298 16.66 -7.69 -15.06
N TYR A 299 16.11 -7.33 -16.22
CA TYR A 299 15.78 -8.22 -17.30
C TYR A 299 16.33 -7.79 -18.64
N GLY A 300 17.45 -8.14 -18.88
CA GLY A 300 18.05 -8.56 -20.10
C GLY A 300 18.72 -9.88 -19.77
N GLU A 301 18.87 -10.74 -20.70
CA GLU A 301 19.76 -11.87 -20.53
C GLU A 301 21.08 -11.39 -19.93
N PHE A 302 21.61 -12.12 -18.97
CA PHE A 302 22.78 -11.73 -18.18
C PHE A 302 23.99 -11.27 -19.02
N HIS A 303 24.02 -11.61 -20.31
CA HIS A 303 25.06 -11.23 -21.27
C HIS A 303 25.02 -9.77 -21.78
N GLU A 304 23.93 -9.03 -21.59
CA GLU A 304 23.82 -7.61 -21.96
C GLU A 304 24.05 -6.62 -20.80
N ASN A 305 24.39 -7.13 -19.62
CA ASN A 305 24.45 -6.37 -18.37
C ASN A 305 25.53 -5.28 -18.29
N SER A 306 26.51 -5.26 -19.15
CA SER A 306 27.51 -4.18 -19.19
C SER A 306 26.88 -2.80 -19.49
N LYS A 307 25.78 -2.76 -20.26
CA LYS A 307 25.04 -1.53 -20.56
C LYS A 307 24.12 -1.12 -19.39
N LEU A 308 23.57 -2.09 -18.65
CA LEU A 308 22.71 -1.82 -17.49
C LEU A 308 23.53 -1.33 -16.29
N LYS A 309 24.75 -1.82 -16.07
CA LYS A 309 25.67 -1.32 -15.03
C LYS A 309 25.94 0.17 -15.18
N THR A 310 26.03 0.67 -16.41
CA THR A 310 26.26 2.08 -16.68
C THR A 310 25.00 2.94 -16.57
N SER A 311 23.82 2.37 -16.81
CA SER A 311 22.53 3.11 -16.74
C SER A 311 21.92 3.18 -15.33
N MET A 312 22.23 2.20 -14.47
CA MET A 312 21.73 2.13 -13.08
C MET A 312 22.84 1.79 -12.08
N PRO A 313 23.78 2.70 -11.83
CA PRO A 313 24.96 2.42 -10.99
C PRO A 313 24.58 2.03 -9.55
N TYR A 314 23.41 2.46 -9.04
CA TYR A 314 22.92 2.06 -7.73
C TYR A 314 22.58 0.56 -7.63
N MET A 315 22.40 -0.13 -8.75
CA MET A 315 22.14 -1.57 -8.83
C MET A 315 23.44 -2.41 -8.87
N GLU A 316 24.60 -1.80 -8.92
CA GLU A 316 25.88 -2.52 -8.98
C GLU A 316 26.04 -3.62 -7.92
N PRO A 317 25.68 -3.41 -6.63
CA PRO A 317 25.80 -4.49 -5.64
C PRO A 317 24.91 -5.69 -5.97
N VAL A 318 23.76 -5.48 -6.62
CA VAL A 318 22.86 -6.55 -7.06
C VAL A 318 23.46 -7.30 -8.23
N TYR A 319 24.02 -6.58 -9.22
CA TYR A 319 24.71 -7.21 -10.34
C TYR A 319 25.89 -8.07 -9.90
N ASN A 320 26.63 -7.62 -8.89
CA ASN A 320 27.73 -8.40 -8.33
C ASN A 320 27.25 -9.72 -7.71
N ILE A 321 26.05 -9.73 -7.07
CA ILE A 321 25.41 -10.96 -6.58
C ILE A 321 25.06 -11.89 -7.76
N LEU A 322 24.46 -11.36 -8.82
CA LEU A 322 24.06 -12.15 -9.99
C LEU A 322 25.28 -12.75 -10.71
N GLU A 323 26.34 -11.98 -10.88
CA GLU A 323 27.60 -12.45 -11.47
C GLU A 323 28.24 -13.56 -10.62
N LYS A 324 28.34 -13.36 -9.31
CA LYS A 324 28.88 -14.34 -8.36
C LYS A 324 28.14 -15.67 -8.40
N HIS A 325 26.84 -15.63 -8.67
CA HIS A 325 25.94 -16.79 -8.62
C HIS A 325 25.30 -17.15 -9.95
N HIS A 326 26.01 -16.84 -11.05
CA HIS A 326 25.53 -17.19 -12.39
C HIS A 326 25.15 -18.67 -12.51
N GLY A 327 24.01 -18.95 -13.13
CA GLY A 327 23.49 -20.30 -13.32
C GLY A 327 22.85 -20.94 -12.08
N LYS A 328 22.64 -20.17 -11.01
CA LYS A 328 21.95 -20.62 -9.80
C LYS A 328 20.62 -19.92 -9.61
N VAL A 329 19.70 -20.56 -8.94
CA VAL A 329 18.48 -19.93 -8.41
C VAL A 329 18.87 -19.06 -7.23
N ILE A 330 18.38 -17.80 -7.20
CA ILE A 330 18.70 -16.83 -6.14
C ILE A 330 17.39 -16.41 -5.46
N TYR A 331 17.38 -16.48 -4.15
CA TYR A 331 16.27 -16.04 -3.33
C TYR A 331 16.70 -14.90 -2.41
N PHE A 332 16.02 -13.76 -2.52
CA PHE A 332 16.20 -12.60 -1.65
C PHE A 332 15.05 -12.53 -0.66
N ASP A 333 15.37 -12.49 0.62
CA ASP A 333 14.47 -12.29 1.75
C ASP A 333 14.77 -10.93 2.40
N PHE A 334 13.92 -9.94 2.15
CA PHE A 334 14.00 -8.61 2.77
C PHE A 334 13.15 -8.57 4.03
N TRP A 335 13.79 -8.29 5.16
CA TRP A 335 13.16 -8.32 6.47
C TRP A 335 13.63 -7.19 7.40
N ALA A 336 12.96 -7.02 8.54
CA ALA A 336 13.33 -6.06 9.57
C ALA A 336 13.03 -6.60 10.98
N ARG A 337 13.79 -6.17 11.98
CA ARG A 337 13.61 -6.57 13.39
C ARG A 337 12.20 -6.22 13.91
N TRP A 338 11.70 -5.06 13.55
CA TRP A 338 10.37 -4.58 13.92
C TRP A 338 9.21 -5.24 13.16
N CYS A 339 9.46 -6.25 12.35
CA CYS A 339 8.50 -6.92 11.49
C CYS A 339 8.17 -8.34 12.01
N PRO A 340 7.15 -8.53 12.87
CA PRO A 340 6.82 -9.84 13.43
C PRO A 340 6.57 -10.92 12.39
N PRO A 341 5.84 -10.66 11.26
CA PRO A 341 5.68 -11.66 10.22
C PRO A 341 7.00 -12.03 9.51
N CYS A 342 8.01 -11.13 9.50
CA CYS A 342 9.34 -11.48 9.01
C CYS A 342 10.04 -12.47 9.95
N LEU A 343 9.99 -12.19 11.25
CA LEU A 343 10.62 -13.03 12.27
C LEU A 343 10.00 -14.44 12.31
N ALA A 344 8.70 -14.55 12.05
CA ALA A 344 8.00 -15.83 11.96
C ALA A 344 8.50 -16.71 10.77
N GLU A 345 9.11 -16.12 9.74
CA GLU A 345 9.64 -16.83 8.59
C GLU A 345 11.10 -17.31 8.78
N MET A 346 11.76 -16.96 9.87
CA MET A 346 13.17 -17.33 10.09
C MET A 346 13.36 -18.84 10.22
N GLU A 347 12.43 -19.55 10.88
CA GLU A 347 12.48 -21.01 10.98
C GLU A 347 12.13 -21.70 9.65
N PRO A 348 11.05 -21.34 8.95
CA PRO A 348 10.80 -21.78 7.57
C PRO A 348 11.97 -21.54 6.62
N LEU A 349 12.66 -20.41 6.73
CA LEU A 349 13.84 -20.10 5.90
C LEU A 349 15.00 -21.09 6.12
N LYS A 350 15.24 -21.47 7.38
CA LYS A 350 16.23 -22.50 7.71
C LYS A 350 15.83 -23.88 7.16
N GLN A 351 14.55 -24.22 7.25
CA GLN A 351 14.02 -25.46 6.68
C GLN A 351 14.15 -25.46 5.16
N LEU A 352 13.83 -24.32 4.50
CA LEU A 352 14.05 -24.16 3.07
C LEU A 352 15.52 -24.39 2.71
N ARG A 353 16.45 -23.75 3.45
CA ARG A 353 17.90 -23.93 3.21
C ARG A 353 18.34 -25.38 3.32
N SER A 354 17.76 -26.16 4.24
CA SER A 354 18.14 -27.57 4.42
C SER A 354 17.69 -28.50 3.27
N LYS A 355 16.68 -28.09 2.49
CA LYS A 355 16.14 -28.87 1.37
C LYS A 355 16.98 -28.78 0.11
N TYR A 356 17.73 -27.71 -0.12
CA TYR A 356 18.44 -27.46 -1.36
C TYR A 356 19.94 -27.27 -1.13
N SER A 357 20.74 -27.69 -2.10
CA SER A 357 22.18 -27.44 -2.13
C SER A 357 22.46 -25.96 -2.38
N THR A 358 23.56 -25.43 -1.84
CA THR A 358 24.07 -24.09 -2.18
C THR A 358 24.56 -23.98 -3.64
N LYS A 359 24.68 -25.12 -4.33
CA LYS A 359 24.96 -25.15 -5.75
C LYS A 359 23.72 -24.83 -6.60
N ASP A 360 22.52 -25.13 -6.09
CA ASP A 360 21.27 -24.97 -6.81
C ASP A 360 20.51 -23.70 -6.37
N LEU A 361 20.41 -23.45 -5.06
CA LEU A 361 19.72 -22.31 -4.50
C LEU A 361 20.64 -21.51 -3.59
N VAL A 362 20.77 -20.23 -3.85
CA VAL A 362 21.44 -19.25 -3.00
C VAL A 362 20.40 -18.40 -2.29
N ILE A 363 20.50 -18.25 -0.98
CA ILE A 363 19.58 -17.47 -0.17
C ILE A 363 20.32 -16.27 0.42
N TYR A 364 19.79 -15.08 0.15
CA TYR A 364 20.21 -13.83 0.74
C TYR A 364 19.15 -13.34 1.73
N SER A 365 19.48 -13.32 3.02
CA SER A 365 18.65 -12.76 4.08
C SER A 365 19.12 -11.33 4.35
N ILE A 366 18.31 -10.34 3.97
CA ILE A 366 18.67 -8.93 3.87
C ILE A 366 17.89 -8.13 4.90
N CYS A 367 18.56 -7.71 5.98
CA CYS A 367 17.95 -6.88 7.00
C CYS A 367 17.97 -5.40 6.61
N VAL A 368 16.81 -4.75 6.62
CA VAL A 368 16.65 -3.31 6.31
C VAL A 368 16.41 -2.45 7.54
N SER A 369 16.36 -3.01 8.75
CA SER A 369 16.20 -2.24 9.99
C SER A 369 17.53 -1.66 10.47
N GLU A 370 17.43 -0.59 11.24
CA GLU A 370 18.54 0.01 11.97
C GLU A 370 18.18 0.07 13.48
N PRO A 371 19.14 -0.02 14.39
CA PRO A 371 20.58 -0.05 14.14
C PRO A 371 21.11 -1.44 13.81
N LYS A 372 22.40 -1.53 13.40
CA LYS A 372 23.08 -2.78 13.00
C LYS A 372 23.17 -3.80 14.13
N GLU A 373 23.27 -3.34 15.37
CA GLU A 373 23.33 -4.16 16.56
C GLU A 373 22.07 -5.05 16.68
N GLU A 374 20.90 -4.52 16.36
CA GLU A 374 19.67 -5.30 16.35
C GLU A 374 19.68 -6.42 15.31
N TRP A 375 20.29 -6.19 14.15
CA TRP A 375 20.49 -7.22 13.14
C TRP A 375 21.40 -8.33 13.65
N GLU A 376 22.52 -7.98 14.30
CA GLU A 376 23.45 -8.95 14.86
C GLU A 376 22.82 -9.80 15.99
N GLU A 377 22.01 -9.18 16.84
CA GLU A 377 21.20 -9.86 17.86
C GLU A 377 20.24 -10.87 17.22
N CYS A 378 19.50 -10.47 16.19
CA CYS A 378 18.61 -11.37 15.46
C CYS A 378 19.34 -12.55 14.83
N LEU A 379 20.49 -12.33 14.21
CA LEU A 379 21.26 -13.42 13.61
C LEU A 379 21.66 -14.49 14.65
N ASN A 380 21.93 -14.05 15.88
CA ASN A 380 22.27 -14.95 16.99
C ASN A 380 21.00 -15.62 17.55
N GLU A 381 19.95 -14.85 17.82
CA GLU A 381 18.66 -15.32 18.36
C GLU A 381 18.05 -16.41 17.46
N TYR A 382 18.02 -16.18 16.14
CA TYR A 382 17.45 -17.13 15.17
C TYR A 382 18.48 -18.13 14.61
N SER A 383 19.73 -18.06 15.06
CA SER A 383 20.82 -18.95 14.64
C SER A 383 20.96 -19.02 13.10
N LEU A 384 20.96 -17.88 12.41
CA LEU A 384 21.05 -17.81 10.94
C LEU A 384 22.49 -17.93 10.44
N LYS A 385 23.47 -17.58 11.25
CA LYS A 385 24.91 -17.61 10.88
C LYS A 385 25.37 -19.04 10.57
N ASN A 386 26.25 -19.16 9.58
CA ASN A 386 26.95 -20.42 9.22
C ASN A 386 26.03 -21.55 8.72
N ARG A 387 24.87 -21.22 8.16
CA ARG A 387 23.90 -22.19 7.62
C ARG A 387 23.84 -22.23 6.10
N GLY A 388 24.75 -21.55 5.40
CA GLY A 388 24.68 -21.42 3.93
C GLY A 388 23.59 -20.40 3.49
N ILE A 389 23.23 -19.50 4.40
CA ILE A 389 22.42 -18.31 4.14
C ILE A 389 23.35 -17.11 4.18
N GLU A 390 23.34 -16.32 3.12
CA GLU A 390 24.13 -15.08 3.01
C GLU A 390 23.39 -13.96 3.76
N CYS A 391 23.80 -13.68 5.00
CA CYS A 391 23.16 -12.66 5.84
C CYS A 391 23.76 -11.29 5.57
N ILE A 392 22.94 -10.35 5.11
CA ILE A 392 23.35 -8.99 4.74
C ILE A 392 22.67 -7.96 5.64
N TYR A 393 23.46 -7.01 6.16
CA TYR A 393 22.95 -5.74 6.67
C TYR A 393 22.86 -4.75 5.50
N ALA A 394 21.63 -4.37 5.14
CA ALA A 394 21.37 -3.72 3.85
C ALA A 394 22.08 -2.37 3.69
N SER A 395 22.13 -1.56 4.76
CA SER A 395 22.78 -0.24 4.72
C SER A 395 24.27 -0.29 4.47
N ASP A 396 24.97 -1.32 4.99
CA ASP A 396 26.41 -1.50 4.74
C ASP A 396 26.68 -2.04 3.33
N TYR A 397 25.86 -2.98 2.88
CA TYR A 397 26.12 -3.68 1.62
C TYR A 397 25.75 -2.85 0.38
N PHE A 398 24.57 -2.23 0.41
CA PHE A 398 24.07 -1.43 -0.72
C PHE A 398 24.42 0.05 -0.60
N GLY A 399 24.63 0.55 0.62
CA GLY A 399 24.62 1.98 0.95
C GLY A 399 23.19 2.52 1.07
N LYS A 400 22.95 3.45 2.01
CA LYS A 400 21.59 3.94 2.33
C LYS A 400 20.85 4.51 1.11
N ASP A 401 21.52 5.35 0.33
CA ASP A 401 20.92 6.00 -0.85
C ASP A 401 20.61 5.01 -1.97
N ASN A 402 21.49 4.04 -2.20
CA ASN A 402 21.27 2.99 -3.20
C ASN A 402 20.17 2.06 -2.76
N LEU A 403 20.11 1.69 -1.47
CA LEU A 403 19.04 0.85 -0.91
C LEU A 403 17.66 1.47 -1.15
N GLN A 404 17.51 2.79 -0.97
CA GLN A 404 16.24 3.47 -1.24
C GLN A 404 15.87 3.39 -2.74
N LYS A 405 16.83 3.59 -3.63
CA LYS A 405 16.62 3.47 -5.08
C LYS A 405 16.28 2.03 -5.49
N ILE A 406 16.98 1.02 -4.93
CA ILE A 406 16.70 -0.41 -5.15
C ILE A 406 15.29 -0.75 -4.66
N ARG A 407 14.90 -0.31 -3.46
CA ARG A 407 13.56 -0.52 -2.94
C ARG A 407 12.48 0.10 -3.83
N LYS A 408 12.71 1.31 -4.34
CA LYS A 408 11.81 1.96 -5.29
C LYS A 408 11.73 1.19 -6.60
N GLN A 409 12.86 0.76 -7.14
CA GLN A 409 12.97 -0.01 -8.39
C GLN A 409 12.21 -1.34 -8.30
N TRP A 410 12.39 -2.07 -7.21
CA TRP A 410 11.74 -3.36 -6.96
C TRP A 410 10.38 -3.26 -6.28
N LYS A 411 9.87 -2.04 -6.10
CA LYS A 411 8.60 -1.77 -5.41
C LYS A 411 8.52 -2.44 -4.03
N ILE A 412 9.66 -2.49 -3.32
CA ILE A 412 9.76 -3.00 -1.95
C ILE A 412 9.22 -1.93 -1.01
N ASP A 413 7.93 -1.92 -0.82
CA ASP A 413 7.22 -0.91 -0.06
C ASP A 413 6.78 -1.36 1.33
N ARG A 414 6.85 -2.67 1.60
CA ARG A 414 6.49 -3.30 2.89
C ARG A 414 7.41 -4.47 3.21
N MET A 415 7.39 -4.91 4.46
CA MET A 415 8.11 -6.10 4.95
C MET A 415 7.09 -7.13 5.47
N PRO A 416 7.36 -8.43 5.34
CA PRO A 416 8.44 -9.03 4.56
C PRO A 416 8.26 -8.81 3.05
N TYR A 417 9.36 -8.85 2.32
CA TYR A 417 9.32 -8.83 0.85
C TYR A 417 10.36 -9.79 0.29
N TYR A 418 9.99 -10.51 -0.74
CA TYR A 418 10.77 -11.60 -1.30
C TYR A 418 10.95 -11.47 -2.80
N LEU A 419 12.03 -12.01 -3.32
CA LEU A 419 12.29 -12.13 -4.76
C LEU A 419 12.93 -13.49 -5.04
N LEU A 420 12.38 -14.22 -6.00
CA LEU A 420 12.95 -15.46 -6.51
C LEU A 420 13.41 -15.25 -7.96
N LEU A 421 14.68 -15.51 -8.22
CA LEU A 421 15.27 -15.46 -9.56
C LEU A 421 15.62 -16.88 -10.03
N ASN A 422 15.31 -17.18 -11.29
CA ASN A 422 15.73 -18.42 -11.91
C ASN A 422 17.23 -18.42 -12.25
N ARG A 423 17.74 -19.52 -12.85
CA ARG A 423 19.15 -19.67 -13.23
C ARG A 423 19.63 -18.65 -14.26
N LYS A 424 18.72 -18.03 -15.01
CA LYS A 424 18.98 -16.95 -15.98
C LYS A 424 19.00 -15.56 -15.33
N GLY A 425 18.78 -15.46 -14.01
CA GLY A 425 18.68 -14.18 -13.30
C GLY A 425 17.35 -13.45 -13.52
N GLN A 426 16.30 -14.15 -14.01
CA GLN A 426 14.98 -13.58 -14.21
C GLN A 426 14.13 -13.78 -12.96
N ILE A 427 13.35 -12.77 -12.53
CA ILE A 427 12.44 -12.90 -11.41
C ILE A 427 11.25 -13.78 -11.83
N VAL A 428 11.05 -14.85 -11.14
CA VAL A 428 9.96 -15.81 -11.39
C VAL A 428 8.89 -15.76 -10.31
N ASP A 429 9.21 -15.15 -9.15
CA ASP A 429 8.24 -14.85 -8.10
C ASP A 429 8.70 -13.68 -7.22
N PHE A 430 7.77 -12.90 -6.67
CA PHE A 430 8.09 -11.78 -5.80
C PHE A 430 6.91 -11.37 -4.91
N GLY A 431 7.20 -10.50 -3.92
CA GLY A 431 6.20 -9.92 -3.06
C GLY A 431 6.12 -10.57 -1.68
N THR A 432 5.04 -10.31 -0.96
CA THR A 432 4.91 -10.72 0.45
C THR A 432 4.47 -12.17 0.64
N THR A 433 4.02 -12.84 -0.41
CA THR A 433 3.54 -14.25 -0.37
C THR A 433 4.58 -15.25 -0.86
N ALA A 434 5.67 -14.79 -1.48
CA ALA A 434 6.81 -15.62 -1.85
C ALA A 434 7.65 -16.01 -0.62
N ARG A 435 6.96 -16.48 0.45
CA ARG A 435 7.56 -16.78 1.76
C ARG A 435 7.94 -18.24 1.91
N PRO A 436 8.98 -18.53 2.68
CA PRO A 436 9.44 -19.89 2.94
C PRO A 436 8.38 -20.82 3.53
N SER A 437 7.42 -20.32 4.29
CA SER A 437 6.31 -21.10 4.85
C SER A 437 5.18 -21.40 3.87
N ASN A 438 5.17 -20.78 2.68
CA ASN A 438 4.11 -20.97 1.69
C ASN A 438 4.40 -22.20 0.81
N PRO A 439 3.58 -23.27 0.86
CA PRO A 439 3.79 -24.48 0.05
C PRO A 439 3.83 -24.23 -1.46
N GLN A 440 3.08 -23.25 -1.96
CA GLN A 440 3.05 -22.91 -3.38
C GLN A 440 4.33 -22.22 -3.82
N PHE A 441 4.89 -21.37 -2.96
CA PHE A 441 6.20 -20.78 -3.21
C PHE A 441 7.30 -21.86 -3.26
N ILE A 442 7.23 -22.87 -2.38
CA ILE A 442 8.14 -24.00 -2.41
C ILE A 442 8.07 -24.75 -3.76
N SER A 443 6.87 -24.95 -4.30
CA SER A 443 6.72 -25.57 -5.65
C SER A 443 7.39 -24.73 -6.74
N ARG A 444 7.31 -23.41 -6.68
CA ARG A 444 8.00 -22.53 -7.65
C ARG A 444 9.52 -22.58 -7.53
N ILE A 445 10.05 -22.70 -6.31
CA ILE A 445 11.49 -22.94 -6.13
C ILE A 445 11.88 -24.28 -6.77
N GLU A 446 11.09 -25.32 -6.57
CA GLU A 446 11.34 -26.63 -7.17
C GLU A 446 11.36 -26.57 -8.71
N GLU A 447 10.42 -25.82 -9.29
CA GLU A 447 10.38 -25.58 -10.74
C GLU A 447 11.62 -24.82 -11.20
N ALA A 448 11.98 -23.72 -10.55
CA ALA A 448 13.14 -22.91 -10.89
C ALA A 448 14.48 -23.67 -10.75
N VAL A 449 14.57 -24.58 -9.77
CA VAL A 449 15.75 -25.44 -9.56
C VAL A 449 15.84 -26.56 -10.58
N LYS A 450 14.69 -27.12 -11.02
CA LYS A 450 14.64 -28.18 -12.05
C LYS A 450 14.87 -27.65 -13.46
N ASP A 451 14.53 -26.38 -13.70
CA ASP A 451 14.75 -25.72 -14.98
C ASP A 451 16.27 -25.59 -15.22
N SER A 452 16.78 -26.46 -16.08
CA SER A 452 18.22 -26.61 -16.33
C SER A 452 18.69 -25.89 -17.61
N GLU A 453 17.82 -25.09 -18.29
CA GLU A 453 18.14 -24.38 -19.53
C GLU A 453 17.94 -22.85 -19.44
#